data_451817ec5568a6ebd10c56a74c9586c9
#
_entry.id   451817ec5568a6ebd10c56a74c9586c9
#
_cell.length_a   1.000
_cell.length_b   1.000
_cell.length_c   1.000
_cell.angle_alpha   90.00
_cell.angle_beta   90.00
_cell.angle_gamma   90.00
#
_symmetry.space_group_name_H-M   'P 1'
#
loop_
_entity.id
_entity.type
_entity.pdbx_description
1 polymer ?
#
loop_
_entity_poly.entity_id
_entity_poly.type
_entity_poly.pdbx_seq_one_letter_code
_entity_poly.pdbx_strand_id
1 'polypeptide(L)'
;MHQASVGVHCPECTSKTKQKVYTRNTLPGSSGIATQVLIGLNLAVFLLQFVLFDATISDDGRTAQELADNGFFISEEGEWWRVFTSGFGHFGIFHLGMNMYSLHILGPIIERRLGPIRFTLAYMAALVGGSFGALLLDPLAFTMGASGAIFGLLGLLVMMFRSQGIGIAQSGLGPVLLLNLFISLSGFVSLGGHAGGFIVGIILGVVYFGADARSAPLFGRDQVKPDIATAVCIVVLFLGCLWAASRWLSAVG
;
A
#
# COMPACT_ATOMS: atom_id res chain seq x y z
N MET A 1 -35.95 -22.49 -29.67
CA MET A 1 -36.17 -21.22 -28.97
C MET A 1 -35.56 -21.36 -27.58
N HIS A 2 -34.75 -20.40 -27.13
CA HIS A 2 -34.16 -20.40 -25.80
C HIS A 2 -34.94 -19.44 -24.90
N GLN A 3 -35.20 -19.87 -23.66
CA GLN A 3 -35.92 -19.07 -22.68
C GLN A 3 -35.02 -17.91 -22.20
N ALA A 4 -35.55 -16.68 -22.23
CA ALA A 4 -34.89 -15.49 -21.73
C ALA A 4 -35.57 -15.02 -20.44
N SER A 5 -34.95 -14.08 -19.72
CA SER A 5 -35.55 -13.48 -18.52
C SER A 5 -36.89 -12.77 -18.80
N VAL A 6 -37.08 -12.34 -20.05
CA VAL A 6 -38.35 -11.81 -20.56
C VAL A 6 -38.53 -12.34 -21.99
N GLY A 7 -39.49 -13.24 -22.20
CA GLY A 7 -39.83 -13.81 -23.52
C GLY A 7 -38.89 -14.94 -23.98
N VAL A 8 -38.79 -15.14 -25.29
CA VAL A 8 -37.97 -16.20 -25.92
C VAL A 8 -37.09 -15.61 -27.01
N HIS A 9 -35.84 -16.06 -27.08
CA HIS A 9 -34.91 -15.73 -28.15
C HIS A 9 -34.91 -16.78 -29.26
N CYS A 10 -34.83 -16.35 -30.51
CA CYS A 10 -34.63 -17.28 -31.62
C CYS A 10 -33.17 -17.83 -31.59
N PRO A 11 -32.92 -19.04 -32.13
CA PRO A 11 -31.58 -19.65 -32.13
C PRO A 11 -30.52 -18.78 -32.82
N GLU A 12 -30.87 -18.08 -33.89
CA GLU A 12 -29.97 -17.18 -34.63
C GLU A 12 -29.62 -15.92 -33.83
N CYS A 13 -30.59 -15.33 -33.09
CA CYS A 13 -30.32 -14.21 -32.19
C CYS A 13 -29.42 -14.63 -31.03
N THR A 14 -29.62 -15.82 -30.47
CA THR A 14 -28.78 -16.37 -29.39
C THR A 14 -27.37 -16.66 -29.86
N SER A 15 -27.17 -17.10 -31.12
CA SER A 15 -25.83 -17.35 -31.67
C SER A 15 -25.04 -16.07 -31.95
N LYS A 16 -25.73 -15.00 -32.37
CA LYS A 16 -25.13 -13.68 -32.63
C LYS A 16 -24.82 -12.91 -31.36
N THR A 17 -25.53 -13.16 -30.26
CA THR A 17 -25.33 -12.56 -28.94
C THR A 17 -24.73 -13.57 -27.97
N LYS A 18 -23.61 -14.23 -28.32
CA LYS A 18 -22.87 -15.04 -27.35
C LYS A 18 -22.41 -14.12 -26.22
N GLN A 19 -23.21 -14.09 -25.17
CA GLN A 19 -22.83 -13.41 -23.93
C GLN A 19 -21.57 -14.06 -23.43
N LYS A 20 -20.47 -13.27 -23.32
CA LYS A 20 -19.22 -13.76 -22.76
C LYS A 20 -19.45 -13.99 -21.27
N VAL A 21 -19.63 -15.24 -20.88
CA VAL A 21 -19.80 -15.61 -19.47
C VAL A 21 -18.44 -15.48 -18.82
N TYR A 22 -18.28 -14.46 -17.99
CA TYR A 22 -17.10 -14.30 -17.16
C TYR A 22 -17.30 -15.11 -15.87
N THR A 23 -16.50 -16.15 -15.67
CA THR A 23 -16.36 -16.83 -14.40
C THR A 23 -15.39 -16.04 -13.50
N ARG A 24 -15.35 -16.35 -12.21
CA ARG A 24 -14.40 -15.73 -11.27
C ARG A 24 -12.94 -15.74 -11.77
N ASN A 25 -12.58 -16.77 -12.56
CA ASN A 25 -11.22 -16.95 -13.12
C ASN A 25 -11.04 -16.31 -14.50
N THR A 26 -12.14 -15.91 -15.19
CA THR A 26 -12.12 -15.32 -16.54
C THR A 26 -12.59 -13.87 -16.56
N LEU A 27 -12.96 -13.30 -15.40
CA LEU A 27 -13.15 -11.86 -15.29
C LEU A 27 -11.85 -11.15 -15.70
N PRO A 28 -11.90 -10.17 -16.63
CA PRO A 28 -10.73 -9.31 -16.88
C PRO A 28 -10.48 -8.49 -15.60
N GLY A 29 -9.53 -8.92 -14.85
CA GLY A 29 -9.12 -8.31 -13.61
C GLY A 29 -7.91 -9.07 -13.09
N SER A 30 -6.97 -8.40 -12.47
CA SER A 30 -5.79 -9.05 -11.94
C SER A 30 -6.22 -10.17 -10.96
N SER A 31 -5.57 -11.29 -11.04
CA SER A 31 -5.79 -12.43 -10.14
C SER A 31 -5.29 -12.16 -8.71
N GLY A 32 -4.93 -10.92 -8.37
CA GLY A 32 -4.25 -10.60 -7.11
C GLY A 32 -2.79 -11.06 -7.10
N ILE A 33 -2.17 -11.23 -8.27
CA ILE A 33 -0.79 -11.73 -8.41
C ILE A 33 0.21 -10.81 -7.72
N ALA A 34 0.11 -9.49 -7.93
CA ALA A 34 1.04 -8.54 -7.31
C ALA A 34 0.89 -8.56 -5.78
N THR A 35 -0.33 -8.66 -5.28
CA THR A 35 -0.60 -8.84 -3.84
C THR A 35 0.07 -10.10 -3.30
N GLN A 36 -0.08 -11.23 -4.00
CA GLN A 36 0.52 -12.50 -3.60
C GLN A 36 2.05 -12.45 -3.63
N VAL A 37 2.63 -11.81 -4.65
CA VAL A 37 4.09 -11.60 -4.75
C VAL A 37 4.59 -10.75 -3.59
N LEU A 38 3.92 -9.64 -3.27
CA LEU A 38 4.29 -8.79 -2.13
C LEU A 38 4.19 -9.53 -0.79
N ILE A 39 3.14 -10.34 -0.58
CA ILE A 39 3.04 -11.22 0.60
C ILE A 39 4.20 -12.20 0.63
N GLY A 40 4.50 -12.87 -0.49
CA GLY A 40 5.60 -13.82 -0.59
C GLY A 40 6.97 -13.18 -0.31
N LEU A 41 7.21 -11.96 -0.80
CA LEU A 41 8.43 -11.20 -0.51
C LEU A 41 8.57 -10.88 0.98
N ASN A 42 7.50 -10.40 1.64
CA ASN A 42 7.52 -10.13 3.08
C ASN A 42 7.80 -11.39 3.89
N LEU A 43 7.15 -12.52 3.54
CA LEU A 43 7.41 -13.81 4.18
C LEU A 43 8.85 -14.27 3.96
N ALA A 44 9.39 -14.13 2.75
CA ALA A 44 10.76 -14.51 2.44
C ALA A 44 11.77 -13.65 3.22
N VAL A 45 11.58 -12.33 3.27
CA VAL A 45 12.44 -11.42 4.06
C VAL A 45 12.36 -11.79 5.55
N PHE A 46 11.17 -12.07 6.08
CA PHE A 46 11.01 -12.48 7.48
C PHE A 46 11.73 -13.79 7.80
N LEU A 47 11.69 -14.77 6.89
CA LEU A 47 12.47 -16.00 7.04
C LEU A 47 13.99 -15.75 6.99
N LEU A 48 14.43 -14.84 6.11
CA LEU A 48 15.84 -14.43 6.05
C LEU A 48 16.30 -13.72 7.32
N GLN A 49 15.42 -12.97 8.01
CA GLN A 49 15.72 -12.37 9.30
C GLN A 49 16.16 -13.42 10.33
N PHE A 50 15.52 -14.59 10.37
CA PHE A 50 15.91 -15.69 11.23
C PHE A 50 17.27 -16.29 10.85
N VAL A 51 17.53 -16.44 9.55
CA VAL A 51 18.73 -17.12 9.06
C VAL A 51 19.96 -16.23 9.13
N LEU A 52 19.83 -14.94 8.82
CA LEU A 52 20.97 -14.02 8.68
C LEU A 52 21.25 -13.23 9.94
N PHE A 53 20.22 -12.89 10.72
CA PHE A 53 20.34 -11.97 11.86
C PHE A 53 20.01 -12.61 13.20
N ASP A 54 19.85 -13.93 13.23
CA ASP A 54 19.53 -14.68 14.46
C ASP A 54 18.26 -14.15 15.17
N ALA A 55 17.32 -13.63 14.35
CA ALA A 55 16.10 -13.04 14.86
C ALA A 55 15.27 -14.07 15.64
N THR A 56 14.67 -13.66 16.75
CA THR A 56 13.71 -14.50 17.49
C THR A 56 12.28 -14.26 17.03
N ILE A 57 11.36 -15.11 17.42
CA ILE A 57 9.93 -14.95 17.11
C ILE A 57 9.38 -13.63 17.65
N SER A 58 10.00 -13.08 18.69
CA SER A 58 9.61 -11.84 19.37
C SER A 58 10.60 -10.69 19.17
N ASP A 59 11.44 -10.72 18.15
CA ASP A 59 12.50 -9.77 17.81
C ASP A 59 13.21 -9.09 19.00
N ASP A 60 14.50 -9.31 19.12
CA ASP A 60 15.38 -8.74 20.15
C ASP A 60 16.03 -7.40 19.75
N GLY A 61 15.57 -6.77 18.68
CA GLY A 61 16.08 -5.49 18.17
C GLY A 61 17.27 -5.59 17.21
N ARG A 62 17.91 -6.75 17.03
CA ARG A 62 19.03 -6.89 16.08
C ARG A 62 18.60 -6.66 14.64
N THR A 63 17.46 -7.22 14.26
CA THR A 63 16.91 -7.03 12.92
C THR A 63 16.58 -5.59 12.61
N ALA A 64 16.20 -4.82 13.65
CA ALA A 64 15.95 -3.39 13.50
C ALA A 64 17.22 -2.64 13.09
N GLN A 65 18.38 -3.00 13.65
CA GLN A 65 19.65 -2.37 13.30
C GLN A 65 20.07 -2.61 11.85
N GLU A 66 19.63 -3.72 11.23
CA GLU A 66 20.04 -4.11 9.88
C GLU A 66 19.06 -3.65 8.78
N LEU A 67 17.76 -3.64 9.05
CA LEU A 67 16.73 -3.45 8.03
C LEU A 67 15.87 -2.20 8.22
N ALA A 68 15.71 -1.73 9.47
CA ALA A 68 14.82 -0.63 9.76
C ALA A 68 15.34 0.70 9.21
N ASP A 69 14.42 1.58 8.84
CA ASP A 69 14.74 2.98 8.58
C ASP A 69 15.21 3.66 9.88
N ASN A 70 16.27 4.45 9.78
CA ASN A 70 16.82 5.27 10.85
C ASN A 70 17.69 6.37 10.24
N GLY A 71 17.53 7.60 10.71
CA GLY A 71 18.19 8.77 10.14
C GLY A 71 19.71 8.71 10.18
N PHE A 72 20.31 8.18 11.25
CA PHE A 72 21.75 8.03 11.34
C PHE A 72 22.32 7.12 10.25
N PHE A 73 21.79 5.91 10.12
CA PHE A 73 22.30 4.95 9.13
C PHE A 73 22.11 5.43 7.68
N ILE A 74 21.01 6.13 7.42
CA ILE A 74 20.73 6.66 6.08
C ILE A 74 21.64 7.82 5.73
N SER A 75 21.88 8.76 6.66
CA SER A 75 22.65 9.99 6.36
C SER A 75 24.14 9.86 6.58
N GLU A 76 24.59 9.17 7.65
CA GLU A 76 26.01 9.08 8.00
C GLU A 76 26.69 7.83 7.42
N GLU A 77 26.00 6.68 7.47
CA GLU A 77 26.51 5.43 6.92
C GLU A 77 26.19 5.25 5.42
N GLY A 78 25.35 6.13 4.87
CA GLY A 78 24.97 6.09 3.45
C GLY A 78 24.02 4.95 3.08
N GLU A 79 23.34 4.35 4.05
CA GLU A 79 22.46 3.19 3.87
C GLU A 79 21.05 3.56 3.34
N TRP A 80 21.01 4.30 2.25
CA TRP A 80 19.77 4.81 1.63
C TRP A 80 18.75 3.72 1.25
N TRP A 81 19.20 2.48 1.04
CA TRP A 81 18.33 1.34 0.72
C TRP A 81 17.34 1.00 1.84
N ARG A 82 17.62 1.41 3.09
CA ARG A 82 16.73 1.24 4.24
C ARG A 82 15.36 1.84 4.03
N VAL A 83 15.25 2.93 3.27
CA VAL A 83 13.97 3.54 2.87
C VAL A 83 13.05 2.52 2.20
N PHE A 84 13.61 1.53 1.51
CA PHE A 84 12.85 0.49 0.83
C PHE A 84 12.80 -0.81 1.63
N THR A 85 13.94 -1.26 2.18
CA THR A 85 14.04 -2.55 2.86
C THR A 85 13.27 -2.58 4.17
N SER A 86 13.16 -1.44 4.86
CA SER A 86 12.34 -1.30 6.06
C SER A 86 10.88 -1.71 5.86
N GLY A 87 10.33 -1.47 4.68
CA GLY A 87 8.95 -1.85 4.35
C GLY A 87 8.71 -3.37 4.21
N PHE A 88 9.75 -4.19 4.27
CA PHE A 88 9.67 -5.66 4.19
C PHE A 88 10.14 -6.37 5.46
N GLY A 89 10.91 -5.70 6.33
CA GLY A 89 11.27 -6.22 7.64
C GLY A 89 10.11 -6.15 8.64
N HIS A 90 10.09 -7.03 9.65
CA HIS A 90 9.01 -7.05 10.66
C HIS A 90 9.54 -7.34 12.06
N PHE A 91 9.00 -6.64 13.07
CA PHE A 91 9.21 -6.91 14.49
C PHE A 91 8.35 -8.08 14.95
N GLY A 92 8.81 -9.31 14.69
CA GLY A 92 8.16 -10.51 15.15
C GLY A 92 6.93 -10.96 14.34
N ILE A 93 6.47 -12.17 14.65
CA ILE A 93 5.46 -12.90 13.85
C ILE A 93 4.06 -12.26 13.91
N PHE A 94 3.70 -11.64 15.02
CA PHE A 94 2.39 -10.98 15.14
C PHE A 94 2.31 -9.76 14.24
N HIS A 95 3.40 -8.95 14.19
CA HIS A 95 3.47 -7.79 13.32
C HIS A 95 3.39 -8.20 11.84
N LEU A 96 4.16 -9.21 11.45
CA LEU A 96 4.06 -9.79 10.11
C LEU A 96 2.64 -10.30 9.80
N GLY A 97 2.06 -11.10 10.70
CA GLY A 97 0.74 -11.70 10.51
C GLY A 97 -0.36 -10.66 10.28
N MET A 98 -0.38 -9.60 11.08
CA MET A 98 -1.35 -8.50 10.93
C MET A 98 -1.17 -7.74 9.60
N ASN A 99 0.08 -7.49 9.20
CA ASN A 99 0.38 -6.85 7.92
C ASN A 99 -0.05 -7.74 6.74
N MET A 100 0.31 -9.01 6.74
CA MET A 100 -0.04 -9.94 5.66
C MET A 100 -1.54 -10.18 5.57
N TYR A 101 -2.24 -10.26 6.71
CA TYR A 101 -3.70 -10.34 6.74
C TYR A 101 -4.35 -9.10 6.11
N SER A 102 -3.89 -7.91 6.50
CA SER A 102 -4.39 -6.65 5.94
C SER A 102 -4.12 -6.54 4.44
N LEU A 103 -2.91 -6.88 4.00
CA LEU A 103 -2.53 -6.87 2.58
C LEU A 103 -3.34 -7.90 1.78
N HIS A 104 -3.60 -9.08 2.35
CA HIS A 104 -4.44 -10.11 1.71
C HIS A 104 -5.89 -9.66 1.48
N ILE A 105 -6.44 -8.85 2.39
CA ILE A 105 -7.81 -8.32 2.25
C ILE A 105 -7.85 -7.11 1.32
N LEU A 106 -7.00 -6.11 1.55
CA LEU A 106 -7.05 -4.82 0.83
C LEU A 106 -6.45 -4.90 -0.58
N GLY A 107 -5.35 -5.63 -0.71
CA GLY A 107 -4.57 -5.69 -1.95
C GLY A 107 -5.39 -6.11 -3.16
N PRO A 108 -6.10 -7.28 -3.14
CA PRO A 108 -6.85 -7.74 -4.30
C PRO A 108 -7.99 -6.81 -4.70
N ILE A 109 -8.55 -6.02 -3.78
CA ILE A 109 -9.62 -5.07 -4.07
C ILE A 109 -9.08 -3.95 -4.97
N ILE A 110 -7.94 -3.39 -4.59
CA ILE A 110 -7.30 -2.27 -5.28
C ILE A 110 -6.61 -2.76 -6.56
N GLU A 111 -5.90 -3.89 -6.49
CA GLU A 111 -5.21 -4.48 -7.63
C GLU A 111 -6.16 -4.79 -8.79
N ARG A 112 -7.36 -5.33 -8.51
CA ARG A 112 -8.39 -5.53 -9.54
C ARG A 112 -8.83 -4.24 -10.22
N ARG A 113 -8.76 -3.12 -9.52
CA ARG A 113 -9.18 -1.83 -10.06
C ARG A 113 -8.08 -1.13 -10.86
N LEU A 114 -6.84 -1.19 -10.39
CA LEU A 114 -5.68 -0.50 -10.99
C LEU A 114 -4.88 -1.37 -11.96
N GLY A 115 -4.97 -2.68 -11.82
CA GLY A 115 -4.04 -3.63 -12.44
C GLY A 115 -2.75 -3.81 -11.61
N PRO A 116 -1.96 -4.88 -11.89
CA PRO A 116 -0.82 -5.25 -11.05
C PRO A 116 0.30 -4.19 -11.02
N ILE A 117 0.61 -3.57 -12.16
CA ILE A 117 1.69 -2.59 -12.26
C ILE A 117 1.38 -1.34 -11.44
N ARG A 118 0.21 -0.72 -11.64
CA ARG A 118 -0.19 0.49 -10.89
C ARG A 118 -0.37 0.23 -9.41
N PHE A 119 -0.91 -0.94 -9.07
CA PHE A 119 -1.03 -1.38 -7.69
C PHE A 119 0.36 -1.44 -7.03
N THR A 120 1.35 -2.06 -7.70
CA THR A 120 2.72 -2.14 -7.18
C THR A 120 3.37 -0.76 -7.06
N LEU A 121 3.22 0.10 -8.08
CA LEU A 121 3.71 1.49 -8.01
C LEU A 121 3.08 2.27 -6.85
N ALA A 122 1.77 2.14 -6.66
CA ALA A 122 1.07 2.81 -5.55
C ALA A 122 1.50 2.27 -4.18
N TYR A 123 1.70 0.95 -4.07
CA TYR A 123 2.24 0.32 -2.87
C TYR A 123 3.64 0.85 -2.55
N MET A 124 4.55 0.90 -3.53
CA MET A 124 5.91 1.42 -3.34
C MET A 124 5.92 2.92 -3.01
N ALA A 125 5.09 3.72 -3.66
CA ALA A 125 4.96 5.14 -3.32
C ALA A 125 4.48 5.35 -1.87
N ALA A 126 3.50 4.57 -1.44
CA ALA A 126 2.99 4.62 -0.07
C ALA A 126 4.01 4.10 0.95
N LEU A 127 4.82 3.09 0.60
CA LEU A 127 5.93 2.60 1.41
C LEU A 127 6.94 3.73 1.65
N VAL A 128 7.44 4.36 0.57
CA VAL A 128 8.40 5.48 0.67
C VAL A 128 7.79 6.69 1.40
N GLY A 129 6.48 6.93 1.20
CA GLY A 129 5.74 7.94 1.96
C GLY A 129 5.66 7.65 3.45
N GLY A 130 5.55 6.37 3.81
CA GLY A 130 5.64 5.90 5.20
C GLY A 130 7.02 6.16 5.79
N SER A 131 8.09 5.76 5.09
CA SER A 131 9.47 6.05 5.51
C SER A 131 9.71 7.56 5.66
N PHE A 132 9.23 8.37 4.72
CA PHE A 132 9.33 9.83 4.83
C PHE A 132 8.63 10.36 6.08
N GLY A 133 7.41 9.92 6.35
CA GLY A 133 6.66 10.36 7.53
C GLY A 133 7.29 9.91 8.84
N ALA A 134 7.86 8.68 8.90
CA ALA A 134 8.57 8.17 10.06
C ALA A 134 9.82 9.00 10.34
N LEU A 135 10.70 9.19 9.36
CA LEU A 135 11.93 9.98 9.48
C LEU A 135 11.65 11.46 9.77
N LEU A 136 10.53 12.01 9.28
CA LEU A 136 10.16 13.40 9.53
C LEU A 136 9.76 13.64 10.98
N LEU A 137 9.01 12.71 11.60
CA LEU A 137 8.52 12.85 12.96
C LEU A 137 9.52 12.36 14.02
N ASP A 138 10.24 11.28 13.74
CA ASP A 138 11.23 10.71 14.65
C ASP A 138 12.37 10.06 13.86
N PRO A 139 13.40 10.84 13.46
CA PRO A 139 14.51 10.34 12.67
C PRO A 139 15.41 9.34 13.41
N LEU A 140 15.32 9.25 14.74
CA LEU A 140 16.11 8.31 15.53
C LEU A 140 15.41 6.98 15.79
N ALA A 141 14.11 6.92 15.60
CA ALA A 141 13.36 5.68 15.77
C ALA A 141 13.74 4.65 14.70
N PHE A 142 13.88 3.40 15.13
CA PHE A 142 13.92 2.27 14.21
C PHE A 142 12.51 1.94 13.75
N THR A 143 12.22 2.19 12.47
CA THR A 143 10.89 1.93 11.89
C THR A 143 10.98 0.87 10.81
N MET A 144 10.19 -0.20 10.92
CA MET A 144 10.05 -1.21 9.87
C MET A 144 8.67 -1.86 9.86
N GLY A 145 8.27 -2.37 8.70
CA GLY A 145 7.00 -3.05 8.46
C GLY A 145 6.29 -2.57 7.21
N ALA A 146 5.50 -3.45 6.62
CA ALA A 146 4.67 -3.14 5.45
C ALA A 146 3.52 -2.16 5.78
N SER A 147 3.34 -1.79 7.04
CA SER A 147 2.17 -1.04 7.50
C SER A 147 2.04 0.34 6.87
N GLY A 148 3.14 1.07 6.62
CA GLY A 148 3.10 2.35 5.90
C GLY A 148 2.47 2.21 4.52
N ALA A 149 2.88 1.20 3.74
CA ALA A 149 2.28 0.90 2.44
C ALA A 149 0.80 0.47 2.58
N ILE A 150 0.46 -0.35 3.58
CA ILE A 150 -0.91 -0.81 3.84
C ILE A 150 -1.83 0.36 4.21
N PHE A 151 -1.35 1.31 5.00
CA PHE A 151 -2.07 2.55 5.28
C PHE A 151 -2.28 3.38 4.01
N GLY A 152 -1.30 3.38 3.10
CA GLY A 152 -1.48 3.98 1.78
C GLY A 152 -2.55 3.28 0.96
N LEU A 153 -2.60 1.95 0.95
CA LEU A 153 -3.69 1.22 0.32
C LEU A 153 -5.05 1.55 0.94
N LEU A 154 -5.12 1.75 2.26
CA LEU A 154 -6.34 2.16 2.95
C LEU A 154 -6.78 3.56 2.52
N GLY A 155 -5.85 4.54 2.43
CA GLY A 155 -6.12 5.87 1.89
C GLY A 155 -6.62 5.85 0.45
N LEU A 156 -6.02 5.00 -0.38
CA LEU A 156 -6.40 4.79 -1.78
C LEU A 156 -7.80 4.18 -1.90
N LEU A 157 -8.13 3.22 -1.01
CA LEU A 157 -9.45 2.60 -0.94
C LEU A 157 -10.54 3.61 -0.53
N VAL A 158 -10.24 4.51 0.42
CA VAL A 158 -11.14 5.61 0.80
C VAL A 158 -11.49 6.45 -0.42
N MET A 159 -10.49 6.85 -1.21
CA MET A 159 -10.71 7.66 -2.41
C MET A 159 -11.43 6.89 -3.52
N MET A 160 -11.15 5.60 -3.66
CA MET A 160 -11.85 4.73 -4.60
C MET A 160 -13.36 4.67 -4.31
N PHE A 161 -13.76 4.51 -3.04
CA PHE A 161 -15.18 4.53 -2.66
C PHE A 161 -15.79 5.93 -2.83
N ARG A 162 -15.06 6.97 -2.42
CA ARG A 162 -15.50 8.36 -2.55
C ARG A 162 -15.76 8.74 -4.02
N SER A 163 -14.92 8.29 -4.94
CA SER A 163 -15.11 8.49 -6.38
C SER A 163 -16.36 7.79 -6.95
N GLN A 164 -16.87 6.80 -6.22
CA GLN A 164 -18.12 6.11 -6.55
C GLN A 164 -19.36 6.71 -5.84
N GLY A 165 -19.18 7.81 -5.10
CA GLY A 165 -20.23 8.44 -4.31
C GLY A 165 -20.54 7.73 -3.00
N ILE A 166 -19.70 6.77 -2.58
CA ILE A 166 -19.86 6.00 -1.36
C ILE A 166 -19.08 6.70 -0.23
N GLY A 167 -19.77 7.18 0.79
CA GLY A 167 -19.15 7.79 1.96
C GLY A 167 -18.48 6.76 2.88
N ILE A 168 -17.59 7.22 3.77
CA ILE A 168 -16.85 6.35 4.71
C ILE A 168 -17.82 5.54 5.59
N ALA A 169 -18.90 6.14 6.07
CA ALA A 169 -19.89 5.44 6.90
C ALA A 169 -20.61 4.32 6.14
N GLN A 170 -20.86 4.52 4.84
CA GLN A 170 -21.54 3.55 3.99
C GLN A 170 -20.61 2.45 3.46
N SER A 171 -19.30 2.74 3.36
CA SER A 171 -18.30 1.80 2.84
C SER A 171 -17.92 0.68 3.83
N GLY A 172 -18.30 0.80 5.10
CA GLY A 172 -17.83 -0.09 6.15
C GLY A 172 -16.38 0.16 6.60
N LEU A 173 -15.69 1.16 6.03
CA LEU A 173 -14.30 1.49 6.38
C LEU A 173 -14.17 2.25 7.71
N GLY A 174 -15.26 2.86 8.21
CA GLY A 174 -15.24 3.67 9.43
C GLY A 174 -14.60 2.95 10.63
N PRO A 175 -15.09 1.77 11.03
CA PRO A 175 -14.50 1.00 12.14
C PRO A 175 -13.03 0.62 11.89
N VAL A 176 -12.67 0.27 10.65
CA VAL A 176 -11.29 -0.08 10.28
C VAL A 176 -10.37 1.12 10.45
N LEU A 177 -10.77 2.30 9.97
CA LEU A 177 -10.02 3.54 10.11
C LEU A 177 -9.85 3.93 11.58
N LEU A 178 -10.92 3.84 12.39
CA LEU A 178 -10.88 4.17 13.81
C LEU A 178 -9.96 3.22 14.58
N LEU A 179 -10.05 1.92 14.34
CA LEU A 179 -9.17 0.93 14.97
C LEU A 179 -7.70 1.19 14.62
N ASN A 180 -7.41 1.43 13.34
CA ASN A 180 -6.04 1.70 12.88
C ASN A 180 -5.51 3.03 13.42
N LEU A 181 -6.34 4.07 13.55
CA LEU A 181 -5.98 5.32 14.21
C LEU A 181 -5.66 5.08 15.69
N PHE A 182 -6.48 4.32 16.41
CA PHE A 182 -6.24 3.98 17.82
C PHE A 182 -4.92 3.23 18.00
N ILE A 183 -4.64 2.22 17.16
CA ILE A 183 -3.36 1.50 17.17
C ILE A 183 -2.21 2.46 16.88
N SER A 184 -2.35 3.38 15.92
CA SER A 184 -1.30 4.35 15.57
C SER A 184 -0.99 5.34 16.71
N LEU A 185 -1.97 5.66 17.54
CA LEU A 185 -1.79 6.54 18.70
C LEU A 185 -1.29 5.82 19.96
N SER A 186 -1.23 4.49 19.96
CA SER A 186 -0.83 3.69 21.13
C SER A 186 0.66 3.76 21.47
N GLY A 187 1.49 4.33 20.59
CA GLY A 187 2.95 4.40 20.76
C GLY A 187 3.71 3.10 20.42
N PHE A 188 3.00 2.00 20.10
CA PHE A 188 3.63 0.73 19.71
C PHE A 188 4.03 0.67 18.23
N VAL A 189 3.58 1.64 17.43
CA VAL A 189 3.82 1.69 15.99
C VAL A 189 4.17 3.12 15.56
N SER A 190 4.85 3.28 14.44
CA SER A 190 5.23 4.59 13.90
C SER A 190 4.00 5.37 13.41
N LEU A 191 3.56 6.36 14.19
CA LEU A 191 2.50 7.29 13.77
C LEU A 191 2.87 7.99 12.46
N GLY A 192 4.13 8.44 12.34
CA GLY A 192 4.65 9.08 11.12
C GLY A 192 4.58 8.15 9.92
N GLY A 193 4.98 6.90 10.11
CA GLY A 193 4.93 5.87 9.06
C GLY A 193 3.51 5.63 8.55
N HIS A 194 2.55 5.48 9.44
CA HIS A 194 1.15 5.28 9.08
C HIS A 194 0.53 6.51 8.41
N ALA A 195 0.75 7.71 9.00
CA ALA A 195 0.21 8.96 8.46
C ALA A 195 0.80 9.29 7.09
N GLY A 196 2.12 9.16 6.92
CA GLY A 196 2.80 9.41 5.66
C GLY A 196 2.29 8.51 4.54
N GLY A 197 2.22 7.20 4.79
CA GLY A 197 1.64 6.26 3.83
C GLY A 197 0.19 6.58 3.48
N PHE A 198 -0.66 6.84 4.47
CA PHE A 198 -2.08 7.16 4.27
C PHE A 198 -2.28 8.42 3.42
N ILE A 199 -1.52 9.49 3.69
CA ILE A 199 -1.57 10.75 2.93
C ILE A 199 -1.20 10.50 1.46
N VAL A 200 -0.11 9.75 1.21
CA VAL A 200 0.28 9.38 -0.16
C VAL A 200 -0.82 8.57 -0.84
N GLY A 201 -1.45 7.64 -0.12
CA GLY A 201 -2.59 6.89 -0.64
C GLY A 201 -3.78 7.75 -1.04
N ILE A 202 -4.12 8.77 -0.24
CA ILE A 202 -5.16 9.75 -0.58
C ILE A 202 -4.78 10.53 -1.85
N ILE A 203 -3.53 11.03 -1.94
CA ILE A 203 -3.04 11.79 -3.10
C ILE A 203 -3.13 10.94 -4.37
N LEU A 204 -2.62 9.71 -4.33
CA LEU A 204 -2.70 8.78 -5.46
C LEU A 204 -4.14 8.39 -5.79
N GLY A 205 -5.01 8.30 -4.78
CA GLY A 205 -6.44 8.08 -4.98
C GLY A 205 -7.10 9.19 -5.80
N VAL A 206 -6.74 10.46 -5.55
CA VAL A 206 -7.19 11.59 -6.39
C VAL A 206 -6.62 11.47 -7.81
N VAL A 207 -5.35 11.08 -7.95
CA VAL A 207 -4.70 10.89 -9.25
C VAL A 207 -5.40 9.84 -10.09
N TYR A 208 -5.72 8.68 -9.50
CA TYR A 208 -6.26 7.53 -10.23
C TYR A 208 -7.79 7.55 -10.36
N PHE A 209 -8.51 8.09 -9.38
CA PHE A 209 -9.99 7.97 -9.31
C PHE A 209 -10.73 9.30 -9.33
N GLY A 210 -10.05 10.41 -9.02
CA GLY A 210 -10.68 11.71 -8.79
C GLY A 210 -11.02 11.95 -7.31
N ALA A 211 -11.39 13.19 -6.99
CA ALA A 211 -11.64 13.60 -5.61
C ALA A 211 -13.01 13.14 -5.07
N ASP A 212 -14.00 13.01 -5.93
CA ASP A 212 -15.36 12.59 -5.60
C ASP A 212 -16.09 12.00 -6.83
N ALA A 213 -17.37 11.62 -6.68
CA ALA A 213 -18.17 11.04 -7.75
C ALA A 213 -18.44 12.00 -8.95
N ARG A 214 -18.20 13.29 -8.80
CA ARG A 214 -18.38 14.29 -9.85
C ARG A 214 -17.07 14.69 -10.52
N SER A 215 -15.95 14.38 -9.89
CA SER A 215 -14.61 14.70 -10.38
C SER A 215 -14.07 13.62 -11.28
N ALA A 216 -13.50 13.98 -12.41
CA ALA A 216 -12.69 13.06 -13.19
C ALA A 216 -11.35 12.77 -12.49
N PRO A 217 -10.68 11.63 -12.79
CA PRO A 217 -9.29 11.44 -12.42
C PRO A 217 -8.41 12.63 -12.87
N LEU A 218 -7.35 12.94 -12.14
CA LEU A 218 -6.52 14.15 -12.37
C LEU A 218 -6.04 14.28 -13.81
N PHE A 219 -5.73 13.18 -14.47
CA PHE A 219 -5.29 13.15 -15.87
C PHE A 219 -6.38 12.64 -16.84
N GLY A 220 -7.64 12.60 -16.42
CA GLY A 220 -8.77 12.18 -17.25
C GLY A 220 -8.62 10.72 -17.71
N ARG A 221 -8.69 10.49 -19.04
CA ARG A 221 -8.56 9.15 -19.63
C ARG A 221 -7.14 8.77 -20.04
N ASP A 222 -6.16 9.65 -19.79
CA ASP A 222 -4.75 9.33 -20.07
C ASP A 222 -4.30 8.15 -19.20
N GLN A 223 -3.68 7.17 -19.82
CA GLN A 223 -3.26 5.95 -19.12
C GLN A 223 -1.78 6.02 -18.67
N VAL A 224 -0.99 6.92 -19.21
CA VAL A 224 0.46 7.01 -18.96
C VAL A 224 0.79 8.07 -17.91
N LYS A 225 0.12 9.21 -17.95
CA LYS A 225 0.39 10.33 -17.02
C LYS A 225 0.24 9.97 -15.54
N PRO A 226 -0.78 9.19 -15.10
CA PRO A 226 -0.87 8.76 -13.70
C PRO A 226 0.33 7.91 -13.26
N ASP A 227 0.86 7.06 -14.14
CA ASP A 227 1.99 6.18 -13.83
C ASP A 227 3.28 7.00 -13.71
N ILE A 228 3.49 7.99 -14.59
CA ILE A 228 4.60 8.96 -14.49
C ILE A 228 4.48 9.78 -13.21
N ALA A 229 3.28 10.29 -12.89
CA ALA A 229 3.06 11.06 -11.67
C ALA A 229 3.38 10.25 -10.42
N THR A 230 3.02 8.96 -10.40
CA THR A 230 3.34 8.06 -9.29
C THR A 230 4.85 7.82 -9.19
N ALA A 231 5.54 7.60 -10.31
CA ALA A 231 7.00 7.44 -10.33
C ALA A 231 7.71 8.71 -9.84
N VAL A 232 7.28 9.89 -10.29
CA VAL A 232 7.80 11.18 -9.79
C VAL A 232 7.54 11.34 -8.29
N CYS A 233 6.36 10.96 -7.81
CA CYS A 233 6.03 10.97 -6.38
C CYS A 233 7.02 10.11 -5.58
N ILE A 234 7.36 8.90 -6.04
CA ILE A 234 8.34 8.03 -5.40
C ILE A 234 9.70 8.73 -5.31
N VAL A 235 10.18 9.32 -6.41
CA VAL A 235 11.48 10.02 -6.45
C VAL A 235 11.48 11.21 -5.48
N VAL A 236 10.45 12.05 -5.50
CA VAL A 236 10.34 13.22 -4.61
C VAL A 236 10.31 12.80 -3.15
N LEU A 237 9.53 11.77 -2.82
CA LEU A 237 9.46 11.23 -1.46
C LEU A 237 10.79 10.62 -1.02
N PHE A 238 11.47 9.90 -1.91
CA PHE A 238 12.80 9.33 -1.64
C PHE A 238 13.83 10.42 -1.32
N LEU A 239 13.88 11.48 -2.13
CA LEU A 239 14.73 12.64 -1.84
C LEU A 239 14.33 13.32 -0.53
N GLY A 240 13.03 13.37 -0.24
CA GLY A 240 12.50 13.82 1.05
C GLY A 240 12.97 12.95 2.22
N CYS A 241 13.06 11.63 2.05
CA CYS A 241 13.60 10.72 3.06
C CYS A 241 15.07 11.03 3.37
N LEU A 242 15.89 11.24 2.35
CA LEU A 242 17.31 11.58 2.52
C LEU A 242 17.46 12.92 3.26
N TRP A 243 16.64 13.91 2.91
CA TRP A 243 16.61 15.17 3.64
C TRP A 243 16.10 15.01 5.08
N ALA A 244 15.02 14.29 5.32
CA ALA A 244 14.48 14.06 6.66
C ALA A 244 15.46 13.26 7.53
N ALA A 245 16.15 12.28 6.97
CA ALA A 245 17.18 11.52 7.64
C ALA A 245 18.33 12.42 8.15
N SER A 246 18.76 13.40 7.36
CA SER A 246 19.84 14.32 7.77
C SER A 246 19.49 15.22 8.97
N ARG A 247 18.20 15.26 9.37
CA ARG A 247 17.75 16.05 10.54
C ARG A 247 18.03 15.37 11.88
N TRP A 248 18.52 14.13 11.87
CA TRP A 248 18.82 13.43 13.14
C TRP A 248 19.80 14.22 14.01
N LEU A 249 20.76 14.95 13.42
CA LEU A 249 21.69 15.82 14.14
C LEU A 249 20.97 16.88 15.00
N SER A 250 19.87 17.45 14.48
CA SER A 250 19.07 18.42 15.22
C SER A 250 18.20 17.80 16.32
N ALA A 251 18.05 16.48 16.34
CA ALA A 251 17.30 15.76 17.36
C ALA A 251 18.19 15.29 18.53
N VAL A 252 19.53 15.34 18.38
CA VAL A 252 20.52 14.91 19.40
C VAL A 252 21.18 16.12 20.10
N GLY A 253 21.08 17.32 19.52
CA GLY A 253 21.62 18.59 20.06
C GLY A 253 20.58 19.41 20.77
#